data_026a9a518fee6e88b4aeae4d90925146
#
_entry.id   026a9a518fee6e88b4aeae4d90925146
#
_cell.length_a   1.000
_cell.length_b   1.000
_cell.length_c   1.000
_cell.angle_alpha   90.00
_cell.angle_beta   90.00
_cell.angle_gamma   90.00
#
_symmetry.space_group_name_H-M   'P 1'
#
loop_
_entity.id
_entity.type
_entity.pdbx_description
1 polymer ?
#
loop_
_entity_poly.entity_id
_entity_poly.type
_entity_poly.pdbx_seq_one_letter_code
_entity_poly.pdbx_strand_id
1 'polypeptide(L)'
;MHQNEEKILAEFYGIISESKQHLFDTIAAERTKYLTVVLENIFQEHNASAVLRSCDCFGIQELNVIEKDNQYKVQRDIARGAGRWVDLYNFDKGQNPSLDCIQKLKEKGYKIVATTPHTNDVTINELDLSQPMALVFGTEGEGISQEIIAVADEFVKIPMYGFTESFNISVSVAITLNVLRNRLEESTINWKLSPEEQTALKIKWSKKILRAGNELEVAFRERLFQKD
;
A
#
# COMPACT_ATOMS: atom_id res chain seq x y z
N MET A 1 15.52 20.72 -2.03
CA MET A 1 15.43 19.39 -1.37
C MET A 1 15.50 18.25 -2.39
N HIS A 2 14.70 18.27 -3.46
CA HIS A 2 14.70 17.22 -4.50
C HIS A 2 16.07 16.99 -5.16
N GLN A 3 16.78 18.04 -5.60
CA GLN A 3 18.11 17.91 -6.20
C GLN A 3 19.14 17.21 -5.27
N ASN A 4 18.98 17.32 -3.96
CA ASN A 4 19.84 16.63 -3.02
C ASN A 4 19.53 15.13 -2.98
N GLU A 5 18.26 14.73 -3.04
CA GLU A 5 17.87 13.32 -3.10
C GLU A 5 18.29 12.68 -4.43
N GLU A 6 18.24 13.40 -5.54
CA GLU A 6 18.77 12.91 -6.84
C GLU A 6 20.28 12.61 -6.77
N LYS A 7 21.07 13.46 -6.09
CA LYS A 7 22.51 13.19 -5.89
C LYS A 7 22.74 11.95 -5.03
N ILE A 8 21.94 11.76 -3.96
CA ILE A 8 22.00 10.54 -3.14
C ILE A 8 21.64 9.29 -3.96
N LEU A 9 20.59 9.38 -4.77
CA LEU A 9 20.22 8.27 -5.66
C LEU A 9 21.33 7.93 -6.64
N ALA A 10 22.00 8.93 -7.22
CA ALA A 10 23.13 8.71 -8.13
C ALA A 10 24.30 7.96 -7.45
N GLU A 11 24.60 8.27 -6.18
CA GLU A 11 25.59 7.52 -5.40
C GLU A 11 25.19 6.05 -5.22
N PHE A 12 23.93 5.78 -4.87
CA PHE A 12 23.42 4.42 -4.77
C PHE A 12 23.47 3.71 -6.12
N TYR A 13 23.11 4.39 -7.21
CA TYR A 13 23.13 3.82 -8.55
C TYR A 13 24.56 3.51 -9.01
N GLY A 14 25.56 4.26 -8.56
CA GLY A 14 26.97 3.98 -8.82
C GLY A 14 27.48 2.64 -8.25
N ILE A 15 26.75 2.03 -7.30
CA ILE A 15 27.16 0.77 -6.63
C ILE A 15 26.20 -0.41 -6.86
N ILE A 16 25.09 -0.19 -7.53
CA ILE A 16 24.17 -1.29 -7.93
C ILE A 16 24.24 -1.51 -9.44
N SER A 17 23.92 -2.72 -9.88
CA SER A 17 24.00 -3.07 -11.31
C SER A 17 23.00 -2.28 -12.16
N GLU A 18 23.37 -1.99 -13.41
CA GLU A 18 22.49 -1.28 -14.37
C GLU A 18 21.13 -1.97 -14.54
N SER A 19 21.11 -3.30 -14.58
CA SER A 19 19.86 -4.07 -14.67
C SER A 19 18.95 -3.81 -13.47
N LYS A 20 19.52 -3.62 -12.28
CA LYS A 20 18.75 -3.31 -11.07
C LYS A 20 18.28 -1.87 -11.06
N GLN A 21 19.09 -0.92 -11.54
CA GLN A 21 18.69 0.47 -11.71
C GLN A 21 17.49 0.57 -12.65
N HIS A 22 17.59 -0.06 -13.84
CA HIS A 22 16.50 -0.08 -14.81
C HIS A 22 15.20 -0.69 -14.24
N LEU A 23 15.34 -1.79 -13.48
CA LEU A 23 14.19 -2.41 -12.80
C LEU A 23 13.54 -1.46 -11.79
N PHE A 24 14.34 -0.73 -10.99
CA PHE A 24 13.84 0.23 -10.03
C PHE A 24 13.14 1.41 -10.70
N ASP A 25 13.70 1.94 -11.78
CA ASP A 25 13.12 3.02 -12.55
C ASP A 25 11.77 2.61 -13.15
N THR A 26 11.72 1.44 -13.79
CA THR A 26 10.51 0.91 -14.40
C THR A 26 9.40 0.68 -13.35
N ILE A 27 9.73 0.03 -12.24
CA ILE A 27 8.73 -0.31 -11.22
C ILE A 27 8.28 0.94 -10.45
N ALA A 28 9.20 1.86 -10.11
CA ALA A 28 8.85 3.08 -9.37
C ALA A 28 7.87 3.97 -10.16
N ALA A 29 8.01 4.00 -11.49
CA ALA A 29 7.12 4.75 -12.38
C ALA A 29 5.69 4.20 -12.40
N GLU A 30 5.48 2.95 -11.98
CA GLU A 30 4.17 2.29 -11.93
C GLU A 30 3.58 2.23 -10.51
N ARG A 31 4.28 2.75 -9.51
CA ARG A 31 3.79 2.78 -8.13
C ARG A 31 2.79 3.91 -7.88
N THR A 32 1.92 3.64 -6.92
CA THR A 32 0.91 4.61 -6.48
C THR A 32 0.71 4.58 -4.97
N LYS A 33 0.37 5.74 -4.43
CA LYS A 33 -0.24 5.93 -3.11
C LYS A 33 -1.68 6.45 -3.24
N TYR A 34 -2.17 6.65 -4.46
CA TYR A 34 -3.54 7.09 -4.70
C TYR A 34 -4.58 6.10 -4.15
N LEU A 35 -4.24 4.82 -4.23
CA LEU A 35 -4.93 3.75 -3.53
C LEU A 35 -4.01 3.21 -2.45
N THR A 36 -4.53 3.03 -1.24
CA THR A 36 -3.89 2.25 -0.18
C THR A 36 -4.84 1.20 0.36
N VAL A 37 -4.31 0.11 0.87
CA VAL A 37 -5.09 -0.99 1.44
C VAL A 37 -4.99 -0.93 2.96
N VAL A 38 -6.12 -1.16 3.62
CA VAL A 38 -6.21 -1.32 5.07
C VAL A 38 -6.77 -2.71 5.37
N LEU A 39 -6.04 -3.50 6.15
CA LEU A 39 -6.49 -4.80 6.65
C LEU A 39 -6.82 -4.69 8.12
N GLU A 40 -8.07 -4.95 8.50
CA GLU A 40 -8.47 -4.94 9.90
C GLU A 40 -8.51 -6.36 10.47
N ASN A 41 -7.66 -6.60 11.48
CA ASN A 41 -7.67 -7.79 12.35
C ASN A 41 -7.60 -9.15 11.62
N ILE A 42 -6.80 -9.25 10.56
CA ILE A 42 -6.71 -10.45 9.74
C ILE A 42 -6.09 -11.62 10.51
N PHE A 43 -6.83 -12.72 10.60
CA PHE A 43 -6.43 -13.92 11.34
C PHE A 43 -5.42 -14.79 10.58
N GLN A 44 -5.64 -15.00 9.26
CA GLN A 44 -4.90 -16.01 8.50
C GLN A 44 -3.64 -15.44 7.84
N GLU A 45 -2.46 -15.91 8.25
CA GLU A 45 -1.16 -15.47 7.73
C GLU A 45 -1.03 -15.61 6.21
N HIS A 46 -1.66 -16.63 5.60
CA HIS A 46 -1.62 -16.82 4.16
C HIS A 46 -2.43 -15.75 3.42
N ASN A 47 -3.58 -15.33 3.95
CA ASN A 47 -4.36 -14.23 3.38
C ASN A 47 -3.60 -12.91 3.47
N ALA A 48 -3.01 -12.61 4.64
CA ALA A 48 -2.16 -11.46 4.83
C ALA A 48 -1.01 -11.40 3.82
N SER A 49 -0.34 -12.53 3.60
CA SER A 49 0.76 -12.67 2.64
C SER A 49 0.33 -12.53 1.19
N ALA A 50 -0.85 -13.09 0.84
CA ALA A 50 -1.42 -12.97 -0.50
C ALA A 50 -1.85 -11.53 -0.80
N VAL A 51 -2.42 -10.82 0.17
CA VAL A 51 -2.75 -9.39 0.03
C VAL A 51 -1.51 -8.55 -0.19
N LEU A 52 -0.45 -8.74 0.62
CA LEU A 52 0.81 -8.03 0.45
C LEU A 52 1.39 -8.24 -0.96
N ARG A 53 1.34 -9.47 -1.47
CA ARG A 53 1.75 -9.79 -2.83
C ARG A 53 0.86 -9.12 -3.88
N SER A 54 -0.46 -9.08 -3.68
CA SER A 54 -1.39 -8.37 -4.56
C SER A 54 -1.10 -6.88 -4.60
N CYS A 55 -0.83 -6.24 -3.45
CA CYS A 55 -0.41 -4.85 -3.40
C CYS A 55 0.84 -4.60 -4.26
N ASP A 56 1.86 -5.45 -4.13
CA ASP A 56 3.08 -5.35 -4.95
C ASP A 56 2.79 -5.49 -6.44
N CYS A 57 2.01 -6.50 -6.84
CA CYS A 57 1.66 -6.78 -8.23
C CYS A 57 0.87 -5.64 -8.90
N PHE A 58 0.00 -4.97 -8.17
CA PHE A 58 -0.82 -3.85 -8.67
C PHE A 58 -0.18 -2.47 -8.45
N GLY A 59 1.06 -2.43 -7.99
CA GLY A 59 1.81 -1.18 -7.79
C GLY A 59 1.36 -0.35 -6.58
N ILE A 60 0.59 -0.92 -5.65
CA ILE A 60 0.18 -0.24 -4.42
C ILE A 60 1.38 -0.13 -3.48
N GLN A 61 1.74 1.10 -3.11
CA GLN A 61 2.94 1.32 -2.33
C GLN A 61 2.74 1.16 -0.83
N GLU A 62 1.56 1.43 -0.30
CA GLU A 62 1.29 1.43 1.14
C GLU A 62 0.23 0.37 1.50
N LEU A 63 0.52 -0.45 2.52
CA LEU A 63 -0.39 -1.38 3.16
C LEU A 63 -0.46 -1.06 4.65
N ASN A 64 -1.66 -0.75 5.15
CA ASN A 64 -1.91 -0.47 6.55
C ASN A 64 -2.56 -1.70 7.19
N VAL A 65 -2.08 -2.10 8.35
CA VAL A 65 -2.56 -3.27 9.07
C VAL A 65 -2.95 -2.87 10.48
N ILE A 66 -4.18 -3.16 10.83
CA ILE A 66 -4.74 -2.95 12.15
C ILE A 66 -4.73 -4.29 12.88
N GLU A 67 -4.01 -4.35 13.98
CA GLU A 67 -3.90 -5.53 14.84
C GLU A 67 -4.67 -5.27 16.14
N LYS A 68 -5.77 -5.98 16.35
CA LYS A 68 -6.50 -5.98 17.63
C LYS A 68 -6.21 -7.29 18.38
N ASP A 69 -6.83 -8.37 17.93
CA ASP A 69 -6.72 -9.69 18.54
C ASP A 69 -5.74 -10.58 17.80
N ASN A 70 -5.50 -10.29 16.52
CA ASN A 70 -4.66 -11.09 15.64
C ASN A 70 -3.41 -10.31 15.22
N GLN A 71 -2.25 -10.95 15.38
CA GLN A 71 -0.99 -10.41 14.89
C GLN A 71 -0.82 -10.65 13.39
N TYR A 72 -0.46 -9.61 12.66
CA TYR A 72 -0.12 -9.71 11.25
C TYR A 72 1.22 -10.42 11.05
N LYS A 73 1.17 -11.58 10.43
CA LYS A 73 2.36 -12.35 10.10
C LYS A 73 2.43 -12.65 8.61
N VAL A 74 3.62 -12.58 8.07
CA VAL A 74 3.87 -12.80 6.65
C VAL A 74 4.61 -14.10 6.42
N GLN A 75 4.03 -14.98 5.62
CA GLN A 75 4.69 -16.18 5.11
C GLN A 75 5.53 -15.82 3.88
N ARG A 76 6.86 -15.95 3.99
CA ARG A 76 7.81 -15.51 2.95
C ARG A 76 7.58 -16.18 1.60
N ASP A 77 7.22 -17.46 1.61
CA ASP A 77 7.00 -18.24 0.38
C ASP A 77 5.77 -17.75 -0.40
N ILE A 78 4.73 -17.29 0.30
CA ILE A 78 3.52 -16.74 -0.32
C ILE A 78 3.75 -15.31 -0.78
N ALA A 79 4.33 -14.47 0.06
CA ALA A 79 4.60 -13.07 -0.24
C ALA A 79 5.66 -12.85 -1.34
N ARG A 80 6.46 -13.88 -1.67
CA ARG A 80 7.48 -13.83 -2.74
C ARG A 80 8.40 -12.62 -2.68
N GLY A 81 8.67 -12.10 -1.50
CA GLY A 81 9.52 -10.94 -1.28
C GLY A 81 8.83 -9.57 -1.38
N ALA A 82 7.51 -9.50 -1.61
CA ALA A 82 6.74 -8.26 -1.70
C ALA A 82 6.96 -7.31 -0.51
N GLY A 83 7.14 -7.84 0.70
CA GLY A 83 7.44 -7.05 1.89
C GLY A 83 8.75 -6.23 1.85
N ARG A 84 9.59 -6.44 0.84
CA ARG A 84 10.75 -5.57 0.58
C ARG A 84 10.36 -4.29 -0.16
N TRP A 85 9.28 -4.33 -0.92
CA TRP A 85 8.96 -3.31 -1.91
C TRP A 85 7.75 -2.46 -1.53
N VAL A 86 6.79 -3.05 -0.79
CA VAL A 86 5.61 -2.37 -0.23
C VAL A 86 5.94 -1.83 1.15
N ASP A 87 5.40 -0.68 1.48
CA ASP A 87 5.53 -0.06 2.79
C ASP A 87 4.41 -0.55 3.70
N LEU A 88 4.80 -1.23 4.78
CA LEU A 88 3.89 -1.80 5.76
C LEU A 88 3.81 -0.88 6.98
N TYR A 89 2.61 -0.47 7.36
CA TYR A 89 2.32 0.32 8.55
C TYR A 89 1.43 -0.47 9.49
N ASN A 90 1.96 -0.81 10.66
CA ASN A 90 1.22 -1.56 11.68
C ASN A 90 0.63 -0.60 12.72
N PHE A 91 -0.65 -0.84 13.03
CA PHE A 91 -1.41 -0.18 14.08
C PHE A 91 -1.78 -1.24 15.11
N ASP A 92 -0.91 -1.41 16.10
CA ASP A 92 -0.98 -2.44 17.16
C ASP A 92 -0.96 -1.83 18.57
N LYS A 93 -0.92 -0.48 18.66
CA LYS A 93 -0.78 0.26 19.92
C LYS A 93 -1.89 1.29 20.05
N GLY A 94 -2.11 1.75 21.28
CA GLY A 94 -3.15 2.73 21.58
C GLY A 94 -4.43 2.11 22.15
N GLN A 95 -5.39 2.94 22.47
CA GLN A 95 -6.68 2.48 23.00
C GLN A 95 -7.61 1.95 21.89
N ASN A 96 -7.46 2.48 20.69
CA ASN A 96 -8.26 2.06 19.53
C ASN A 96 -7.43 2.10 18.23
N PRO A 97 -6.66 1.03 17.93
CA PRO A 97 -5.84 0.96 16.72
C PRO A 97 -6.61 1.19 15.41
N SER A 98 -7.89 0.80 15.36
CA SER A 98 -8.74 1.02 14.19
C SER A 98 -8.98 2.50 13.93
N LEU A 99 -9.42 3.24 14.93
CA LEU A 99 -9.65 4.68 14.79
C LEU A 99 -8.35 5.45 14.58
N ASP A 100 -7.26 5.06 15.24
CA ASP A 100 -5.94 5.68 15.06
C ASP A 100 -5.45 5.54 13.60
N CYS A 101 -5.64 4.37 13.00
CA CYS A 101 -5.33 4.13 11.58
C CYS A 101 -6.18 5.03 10.68
N ILE A 102 -7.50 5.00 10.85
CA ILE A 102 -8.43 5.76 10.01
C ILE A 102 -8.20 7.26 10.14
N GLN A 103 -8.01 7.77 11.34
CA GLN A 103 -7.72 9.19 11.56
C GLN A 103 -6.45 9.62 10.83
N LYS A 104 -5.36 8.85 10.96
CA LYS A 104 -4.09 9.13 10.27
C LYS A 104 -4.23 9.13 8.76
N LEU A 105 -5.07 8.26 8.20
CA LEU A 105 -5.34 8.23 6.76
C LEU A 105 -6.18 9.44 6.33
N LYS A 106 -7.20 9.83 7.10
CA LYS A 106 -7.97 11.05 6.84
C LYS A 106 -7.11 12.32 6.92
N GLU A 107 -6.18 12.40 7.88
CA GLU A 107 -5.20 13.50 7.98
C GLU A 107 -4.28 13.60 6.76
N LYS A 108 -4.01 12.47 6.10
CA LYS A 108 -3.27 12.42 4.81
C LYS A 108 -4.15 12.74 3.59
N GLY A 109 -5.45 12.98 3.77
CA GLY A 109 -6.39 13.31 2.70
C GLY A 109 -7.01 12.10 1.99
N TYR A 110 -6.95 10.91 2.58
CA TYR A 110 -7.62 9.73 2.03
C TYR A 110 -9.11 9.71 2.35
N LYS A 111 -9.93 9.40 1.36
CA LYS A 111 -11.30 8.94 1.52
C LYS A 111 -11.30 7.51 2.04
N ILE A 112 -12.05 7.24 3.08
CA ILE A 112 -12.15 5.90 3.68
C ILE A 112 -13.28 5.13 3.01
N VAL A 113 -12.94 4.08 2.28
CA VAL A 113 -13.88 3.25 1.53
C VAL A 113 -13.93 1.86 2.17
N ALA A 114 -15.04 1.54 2.83
CA ALA A 114 -15.26 0.25 3.46
C ALA A 114 -15.82 -0.77 2.46
N THR A 115 -15.19 -1.95 2.35
CA THR A 115 -15.68 -3.03 1.49
C THR A 115 -16.70 -3.88 2.24
N THR A 116 -17.93 -3.91 1.75
CA THR A 116 -19.03 -4.66 2.38
C THR A 116 -19.78 -5.50 1.34
N PRO A 117 -20.44 -6.59 1.73
CA PRO A 117 -21.29 -7.37 0.82
C PRO A 117 -22.71 -6.83 0.70
N HIS A 118 -23.07 -5.71 1.33
CA HIS A 118 -24.44 -5.23 1.44
C HIS A 118 -25.00 -4.70 0.11
N THR A 119 -26.33 -4.77 -0.06
CA THR A 119 -26.99 -4.57 -1.35
C THR A 119 -27.08 -3.12 -1.81
N ASN A 120 -27.05 -2.16 -0.90
CA ASN A 120 -27.25 -0.72 -1.20
C ASN A 120 -25.96 0.02 -1.49
N ASP A 121 -24.82 -0.66 -1.46
CA ASP A 121 -23.51 -0.05 -1.64
C ASP A 121 -23.18 0.14 -3.13
N VAL A 122 -22.34 1.12 -3.43
CA VAL A 122 -21.81 1.35 -4.76
C VAL A 122 -20.97 0.16 -5.21
N THR A 123 -21.02 -0.21 -6.48
CA THR A 123 -20.14 -1.27 -6.97
C THR A 123 -18.72 -0.75 -7.23
N ILE A 124 -17.73 -1.65 -7.19
CA ILE A 124 -16.32 -1.28 -7.50
C ILE A 124 -16.17 -0.68 -8.91
N ASN A 125 -17.12 -0.96 -9.82
CA ASN A 125 -17.12 -0.39 -11.16
C ASN A 125 -17.63 1.05 -11.20
N GLU A 126 -18.42 1.47 -10.22
CA GLU A 126 -19.08 2.79 -10.14
C GLU A 126 -18.43 3.72 -9.12
N LEU A 127 -17.53 3.19 -8.29
CA LEU A 127 -16.84 3.97 -7.23
C LEU A 127 -16.19 5.22 -7.81
N ASP A 128 -16.46 6.38 -7.22
CA ASP A 128 -15.86 7.66 -7.63
C ASP A 128 -14.37 7.70 -7.28
N LEU A 129 -13.52 7.86 -8.30
CA LEU A 129 -12.06 7.92 -8.19
C LEU A 129 -11.51 9.36 -8.12
N SER A 130 -12.31 10.37 -7.86
CA SER A 130 -11.89 11.78 -7.91
C SER A 130 -10.85 12.18 -6.84
N GLN A 131 -10.67 11.36 -5.79
CA GLN A 131 -9.70 11.61 -4.71
C GLN A 131 -9.00 10.33 -4.25
N PRO A 132 -7.82 10.44 -3.62
CA PRO A 132 -7.11 9.29 -3.07
C PRO A 132 -7.96 8.54 -2.05
N MET A 133 -7.86 7.20 -2.01
CA MET A 133 -8.70 6.39 -1.14
C MET A 133 -7.95 5.29 -0.41
N ALA A 134 -8.40 5.01 0.81
CA ALA A 134 -8.01 3.89 1.63
C ALA A 134 -9.12 2.83 1.60
N LEU A 135 -8.81 1.70 0.98
CA LEU A 135 -9.72 0.56 0.82
C LEU A 135 -9.62 -0.34 2.04
N VAL A 136 -10.67 -0.38 2.85
CA VAL A 136 -10.69 -1.13 4.10
C VAL A 136 -11.33 -2.50 3.88
N PHE A 137 -10.63 -3.53 4.34
CA PHE A 137 -11.07 -4.93 4.31
C PHE A 137 -11.05 -5.50 5.72
N GLY A 138 -12.16 -6.07 6.15
CA GLY A 138 -12.31 -6.72 7.46
C GLY A 138 -12.05 -8.22 7.41
N THR A 139 -12.34 -8.91 8.51
CA THR A 139 -12.22 -10.37 8.62
C THR A 139 -13.27 -11.10 7.80
N GLU A 140 -13.01 -12.37 7.45
CA GLU A 140 -13.94 -13.23 6.72
C GLU A 140 -15.21 -13.57 7.51
N GLY A 141 -15.15 -13.54 8.85
CA GLY A 141 -16.30 -13.88 9.71
C GLY A 141 -17.12 -12.66 10.14
N GLU A 142 -16.45 -11.67 10.72
CA GLU A 142 -17.13 -10.50 11.33
C GLU A 142 -17.17 -9.28 10.40
N GLY A 143 -16.41 -9.31 9.30
CA GLY A 143 -16.29 -8.18 8.39
C GLY A 143 -15.47 -7.04 8.99
N ILE A 144 -15.85 -5.81 8.66
CA ILE A 144 -15.27 -4.56 9.16
C ILE A 144 -15.96 -4.18 10.48
N SER A 145 -15.20 -3.72 11.46
CA SER A 145 -15.74 -3.32 12.78
C SER A 145 -16.73 -2.16 12.67
N GLN A 146 -17.68 -2.11 13.61
CA GLN A 146 -18.65 -1.01 13.69
C GLN A 146 -17.99 0.36 13.90
N GLU A 147 -16.83 0.38 14.53
CA GLU A 147 -16.02 1.60 14.74
C GLU A 147 -15.56 2.20 13.40
N ILE A 148 -15.07 1.37 12.48
CA ILE A 148 -14.68 1.83 11.13
C ILE A 148 -15.90 2.14 10.29
N ILE A 149 -16.97 1.32 10.34
CA ILE A 149 -18.23 1.55 9.63
C ILE A 149 -18.80 2.93 9.98
N ALA A 150 -18.77 3.32 11.26
CA ALA A 150 -19.29 4.61 11.71
C ALA A 150 -18.53 5.84 11.18
N VAL A 151 -17.29 5.68 10.76
CA VAL A 151 -16.41 6.76 10.30
C VAL A 151 -15.99 6.64 8.83
N ALA A 152 -16.42 5.59 8.13
CA ALA A 152 -16.21 5.40 6.71
C ALA A 152 -16.94 6.48 5.90
N ASP A 153 -16.33 6.92 4.82
CA ASP A 153 -16.89 7.97 3.96
C ASP A 153 -17.75 7.37 2.84
N GLU A 154 -17.47 6.14 2.42
CA GLU A 154 -18.22 5.42 1.40
C GLU A 154 -18.14 3.90 1.61
N PHE A 155 -19.14 3.19 1.07
CA PHE A 155 -19.24 1.75 1.11
C PHE A 155 -19.23 1.19 -0.31
N VAL A 156 -18.42 0.14 -0.53
CA VAL A 156 -18.29 -0.45 -1.87
C VAL A 156 -18.43 -1.96 -1.81
N LYS A 157 -19.09 -2.54 -2.82
CA LYS A 157 -19.24 -3.97 -2.96
C LYS A 157 -18.64 -4.50 -4.25
N ILE A 158 -18.20 -5.76 -4.20
CA ILE A 158 -17.92 -6.58 -5.37
C ILE A 158 -19.21 -7.29 -5.76
N PRO A 159 -19.75 -7.12 -7.00
CA PRO A 159 -20.94 -7.85 -7.42
C PRO A 159 -20.74 -9.38 -7.34
N MET A 160 -21.69 -10.06 -6.72
CA MET A 160 -21.70 -11.52 -6.59
C MET A 160 -22.99 -12.11 -7.18
N TYR A 161 -22.89 -13.24 -7.82
CA TYR A 161 -23.99 -13.85 -8.59
C TYR A 161 -24.28 -15.29 -8.16
N GLY A 162 -23.62 -15.78 -7.11
CA GLY A 162 -23.77 -17.13 -6.59
C GLY A 162 -24.49 -17.18 -5.25
N PHE A 163 -24.53 -18.36 -4.64
CA PHE A 163 -25.08 -18.56 -3.30
C PHE A 163 -24.13 -18.11 -2.17
N THR A 164 -22.84 -17.96 -2.46
CA THR A 164 -21.84 -17.55 -1.49
C THR A 164 -21.92 -16.03 -1.30
N GLU A 165 -21.94 -15.57 -0.04
CA GLU A 165 -22.17 -14.19 0.31
C GLU A 165 -20.90 -13.32 0.30
N SER A 166 -19.70 -13.95 0.26
CA SER A 166 -18.42 -13.22 0.26
C SER A 166 -17.34 -14.01 -0.47
N PHE A 167 -16.36 -13.30 -1.02
CA PHE A 167 -15.09 -13.87 -1.46
C PHE A 167 -14.13 -14.00 -0.28
N ASN A 168 -13.13 -14.89 -0.40
CA ASN A 168 -11.95 -14.84 0.45
C ASN A 168 -11.32 -13.43 0.39
N ILE A 169 -10.82 -12.92 1.52
CA ILE A 169 -10.31 -11.55 1.62
C ILE A 169 -9.21 -11.25 0.61
N SER A 170 -8.26 -12.16 0.39
CA SER A 170 -7.18 -11.93 -0.57
C SER A 170 -7.68 -11.86 -2.00
N VAL A 171 -8.75 -12.59 -2.32
CA VAL A 171 -9.44 -12.53 -3.60
C VAL A 171 -10.18 -11.20 -3.74
N SER A 172 -10.92 -10.77 -2.69
CA SER A 172 -11.60 -9.46 -2.66
C SER A 172 -10.65 -8.31 -2.93
N VAL A 173 -9.50 -8.31 -2.24
CA VAL A 173 -8.45 -7.30 -2.46
C VAL A 173 -7.95 -7.34 -3.92
N ALA A 174 -7.62 -8.51 -4.44
CA ALA A 174 -7.10 -8.64 -5.80
C ALA A 174 -8.10 -8.17 -6.87
N ILE A 175 -9.38 -8.54 -6.75
CA ILE A 175 -10.44 -8.09 -7.66
C ILE A 175 -10.59 -6.56 -7.58
N THR A 176 -10.68 -6.02 -6.37
CA THR A 176 -10.83 -4.57 -6.16
C THR A 176 -9.66 -3.80 -6.75
N LEU A 177 -8.43 -4.20 -6.45
CA LEU A 177 -7.24 -3.56 -6.97
C LEU A 177 -7.14 -3.66 -8.50
N ASN A 178 -7.48 -4.80 -9.09
CA ASN A 178 -7.50 -4.99 -10.54
C ASN A 178 -8.46 -4.01 -11.23
N VAL A 179 -9.70 -3.94 -10.73
CA VAL A 179 -10.71 -3.04 -11.33
C VAL A 179 -10.32 -1.58 -11.18
N LEU A 180 -9.96 -1.15 -9.96
CA LEU A 180 -9.66 0.25 -9.70
C LEU A 180 -8.35 0.69 -10.39
N ARG A 181 -7.33 -0.18 -10.46
CA ARG A 181 -6.10 0.11 -11.18
C ARG A 181 -6.35 0.31 -12.68
N ASN A 182 -7.13 -0.55 -13.32
CA ASN A 182 -7.48 -0.40 -14.73
C ASN A 182 -8.26 0.89 -14.98
N ARG A 183 -9.21 1.23 -14.12
CA ARG A 183 -9.97 2.48 -14.21
C ARG A 183 -9.08 3.72 -14.02
N LEU A 184 -8.07 3.67 -13.17
CA LEU A 184 -7.08 4.74 -13.03
C LEU A 184 -6.21 4.89 -14.28
N GLU A 185 -5.78 3.78 -14.92
CA GLU A 185 -5.02 3.82 -16.18
C GLU A 185 -5.80 4.47 -17.32
N GLU A 186 -7.12 4.25 -17.36
CA GLU A 186 -8.01 4.82 -18.37
C GLU A 186 -8.43 6.26 -18.07
N SER A 187 -8.11 6.78 -16.88
CA SER A 187 -8.48 8.11 -16.42
C SER A 187 -7.43 9.17 -16.76
N THR A 188 -7.81 10.44 -16.57
CA THR A 188 -6.90 11.58 -16.61
C THR A 188 -6.35 11.97 -15.23
N ILE A 189 -6.61 11.16 -14.21
CA ILE A 189 -6.20 11.40 -12.83
C ILE A 189 -4.68 11.22 -12.71
N ASN A 190 -4.01 12.14 -12.02
CA ASN A 190 -2.61 11.96 -11.67
C ASN A 190 -2.50 11.08 -10.42
N TRP A 191 -2.49 9.76 -10.63
CA TRP A 191 -2.48 8.76 -9.58
C TRP A 191 -1.10 8.13 -9.32
N LYS A 192 -0.12 8.35 -10.18
CA LYS A 192 1.25 7.84 -10.03
C LYS A 192 2.03 8.63 -8.98
N LEU A 193 3.08 8.04 -8.45
CA LEU A 193 4.01 8.75 -7.56
C LEU A 193 4.66 9.93 -8.30
N SER A 194 4.84 11.05 -7.60
CA SER A 194 5.59 12.19 -8.14
C SER A 194 7.07 11.82 -8.37
N PRO A 195 7.81 12.56 -9.20
CA PRO A 195 9.25 12.34 -9.40
C PRO A 195 10.04 12.31 -8.08
N GLU A 196 9.68 13.17 -7.14
CA GLU A 196 10.28 13.24 -5.81
C GLU A 196 10.02 11.97 -5.01
N GLU A 197 8.78 11.48 -5.01
CA GLU A 197 8.40 10.24 -4.33
C GLU A 197 9.06 9.02 -4.97
N GLN A 198 9.17 8.98 -6.30
CA GLN A 198 9.88 7.91 -7.01
C GLN A 198 11.36 7.90 -6.63
N THR A 199 12.02 9.08 -6.55
CA THR A 199 13.42 9.20 -6.14
C THR A 199 13.61 8.68 -4.71
N ALA A 200 12.78 9.14 -3.77
CA ALA A 200 12.82 8.67 -2.38
C ALA A 200 12.58 7.16 -2.26
N LEU A 201 11.66 6.62 -3.05
CA LEU A 201 11.36 5.18 -3.08
C LEU A 201 12.56 4.36 -3.61
N LYS A 202 13.20 4.81 -4.68
CA LYS A 202 14.39 4.16 -5.26
C LYS A 202 15.57 4.17 -4.29
N ILE A 203 15.78 5.25 -3.55
CA ILE A 203 16.77 5.31 -2.45
C ILE A 203 16.43 4.27 -1.38
N LYS A 204 15.17 4.21 -0.95
CA LYS A 204 14.70 3.23 0.03
C LYS A 204 14.93 1.79 -0.42
N TRP A 205 14.65 1.46 -1.67
CA TRP A 205 14.89 0.13 -2.24
C TRP A 205 16.39 -0.18 -2.37
N SER A 206 17.21 0.78 -2.77
CA SER A 206 18.67 0.63 -2.84
C SER A 206 19.24 0.27 -1.47
N LYS A 207 18.79 0.94 -0.41
CA LYS A 207 19.18 0.61 0.97
C LYS A 207 18.80 -0.80 1.38
N LYS A 208 17.61 -1.27 0.97
CA LYS A 208 17.11 -2.62 1.32
C LYS A 208 17.88 -3.77 0.65
N ILE A 209 18.53 -3.53 -0.48
CA ILE A 209 19.30 -4.57 -1.19
C ILE A 209 20.79 -4.55 -0.88
N LEU A 210 21.31 -3.45 -0.35
CA LEU A 210 22.73 -3.28 -0.04
C LEU A 210 23.02 -3.63 1.42
N ARG A 211 24.16 -4.27 1.64
CA ARG A 211 24.70 -4.42 3.00
C ARG A 211 25.04 -3.03 3.54
N ALA A 212 24.63 -2.74 4.76
CA ALA A 212 24.86 -1.43 5.39
C ALA A 212 24.25 -0.25 4.60
N GLY A 213 23.07 -0.41 3.98
CA GLY A 213 22.47 0.61 3.14
C GLY A 213 22.12 1.92 3.88
N ASN A 214 21.81 1.86 5.18
CA ASN A 214 21.57 3.07 5.99
C ASN A 214 22.86 3.83 6.28
N GLU A 215 23.94 3.12 6.59
CA GLU A 215 25.28 3.69 6.85
C GLU A 215 25.84 4.32 5.57
N LEU A 216 25.60 3.69 4.41
CA LEU A 216 25.98 4.25 3.12
C LEU A 216 25.24 5.57 2.84
N GLU A 217 23.94 5.65 3.14
CA GLU A 217 23.18 6.90 2.99
C GLU A 217 23.79 8.02 3.85
N VAL A 218 24.12 7.75 5.11
CA VAL A 218 24.75 8.71 6.01
C VAL A 218 26.07 9.20 5.41
N ALA A 219 26.94 8.28 5.00
CA ALA A 219 28.23 8.62 4.40
C ALA A 219 28.10 9.46 3.11
N PHE A 220 27.11 9.16 2.26
CA PHE A 220 26.84 9.94 1.05
C PHE A 220 26.37 11.35 1.38
N ARG A 221 25.44 11.48 2.36
CA ARG A 221 24.96 12.80 2.80
C ARG A 221 26.10 13.63 3.42
N GLU A 222 26.94 13.06 4.24
CA GLU A 222 28.13 13.73 4.80
C GLU A 222 29.08 14.19 3.70
N ARG A 223 29.43 13.31 2.75
CA ARG A 223 30.35 13.63 1.66
C ARG A 223 29.82 14.72 0.73
N LEU A 224 28.52 14.73 0.45
CA LEU A 224 27.91 15.64 -0.53
C LEU A 224 27.53 16.99 0.05
N PHE A 225 27.18 17.06 1.36
CA PHE A 225 26.50 18.22 1.93
C PHE A 225 27.18 18.79 3.21
N GLN A 226 28.21 18.13 3.77
CA GLN A 226 28.98 18.66 4.93
C GLN A 226 30.28 19.39 4.52
N LYS A 227 30.40 19.78 3.25
CA LYS A 227 31.47 20.67 2.82
C LYS A 227 30.92 22.10 2.76
N ASP A 228 30.74 22.74 3.93
CA ASP A 228 30.77 24.17 4.12
C ASP A 228 31.14 24.49 5.59
#